data_6df1571670e4938fb712bee7109cc113
#
_entry.id   6df1571670e4938fb712bee7109cc113
#
_cell.length_a   1.000
_cell.length_b   1.000
_cell.length_c   1.000
_cell.angle_alpha   90.00
_cell.angle_beta   90.00
_cell.angle_gamma   90.00
#
_symmetry.space_group_name_H-M   'P 1'
#
loop_
_entity.id
_entity.type
_entity.pdbx_description
1 polymer ?
#
loop_
_entity_poly.entity_id
_entity_poly.type
_entity_poly.pdbx_seq_one_letter_code
_entity_poly.pdbx_strand_id
1 'polypeptide(L)'
;MKRRSFIKTSAAGLVAPTALVSNDSKPIKNRVRKPIVISTWNHGLPANYAAMAILRQNGSALDAVEVGVRVPEADPESQSVGYGGRHDKDGHVTLDACIMDSFGNAGAVAFLKDIKHPISVARKVMEQTDHVMLVGKGAKKFALAHGFEEENLLTKKARDEWLRWKEDHSIKDSW
;
A
#
# COMPACT_ATOMS: atom_id res chain seq x y z
N MET A 1 44.87 -3.92 -18.86
CA MET A 1 44.16 -4.61 -19.95
C MET A 1 42.99 -3.74 -20.43
N LYS A 2 42.96 -3.43 -21.73
CA LYS A 2 41.92 -2.51 -22.27
C LYS A 2 40.63 -3.30 -22.50
N ARG A 3 39.48 -2.76 -22.06
CA ARG A 3 38.13 -3.38 -22.15
C ARG A 3 37.76 -3.96 -23.52
N ARG A 4 38.36 -3.45 -24.61
CA ARG A 4 38.14 -3.92 -25.98
C ARG A 4 38.79 -5.26 -26.29
N SER A 5 39.79 -5.73 -25.54
CA SER A 5 40.41 -7.05 -25.75
C SER A 5 39.58 -8.20 -25.19
N PHE A 6 38.79 -7.97 -24.17
CA PHE A 6 37.93 -8.97 -23.54
C PHE A 6 36.81 -9.47 -24.49
N ILE A 7 36.22 -8.51 -25.23
CA ILE A 7 35.11 -8.82 -26.17
C ILE A 7 35.54 -9.63 -27.37
N LYS A 8 36.81 -9.52 -27.80
CA LYS A 8 37.31 -10.25 -28.98
C LYS A 8 37.65 -11.71 -28.71
N THR A 9 37.90 -12.08 -27.46
CA THR A 9 38.26 -13.45 -27.06
C THR A 9 37.04 -14.34 -26.76
N SER A 10 35.88 -13.72 -26.52
CA SER A 10 34.62 -14.44 -26.21
C SER A 10 33.82 -14.87 -27.44
N ALA A 11 34.24 -14.50 -28.65
CA ALA A 11 33.51 -14.78 -29.89
C ALA A 11 33.97 -16.07 -30.64
N ALA A 12 34.97 -16.76 -30.11
CA ALA A 12 35.59 -17.92 -30.82
C ALA A 12 35.45 -19.22 -30.02
N GLY A 13 34.28 -19.59 -29.60
CA GLY A 13 34.12 -20.91 -28.99
C GLY A 13 32.76 -21.10 -28.34
N LEU A 14 31.78 -21.45 -29.13
CA LEU A 14 30.67 -22.33 -28.73
C LEU A 14 29.74 -22.56 -29.94
N VAL A 15 30.17 -23.43 -30.86
CA VAL A 15 29.21 -24.20 -31.64
C VAL A 15 28.88 -25.43 -30.79
N ALA A 16 27.96 -25.26 -29.86
CA ALA A 16 27.31 -26.40 -29.23
C ALA A 16 26.23 -26.91 -30.19
N PRO A 17 26.09 -28.23 -30.38
CA PRO A 17 24.96 -28.74 -31.14
C PRO A 17 23.67 -28.36 -30.44
N THR A 18 22.82 -27.60 -31.12
CA THR A 18 21.45 -27.36 -30.70
C THR A 18 20.73 -28.70 -30.70
N ALA A 19 20.74 -29.38 -29.56
CA ALA A 19 19.76 -30.42 -29.31
C ALA A 19 18.40 -29.71 -29.39
N LEU A 20 17.62 -30.09 -30.40
CA LEU A 20 16.21 -29.76 -30.49
C LEU A 20 15.53 -30.30 -29.22
N VAL A 21 15.49 -29.48 -28.18
CA VAL A 21 14.58 -29.71 -27.08
C VAL A 21 13.20 -29.46 -27.68
N SER A 22 12.55 -30.56 -28.05
CA SER A 22 11.11 -30.53 -28.35
C SER A 22 10.42 -30.00 -27.11
N ASN A 23 10.08 -28.72 -27.17
CA ASN A 23 9.32 -28.07 -26.11
C ASN A 23 7.88 -28.59 -26.23
N ASP A 24 7.66 -29.79 -25.70
CA ASP A 24 6.32 -30.36 -25.52
C ASP A 24 5.61 -29.57 -24.43
N SER A 25 5.49 -28.27 -24.65
CA SER A 25 4.65 -27.40 -23.85
C SER A 25 3.17 -27.80 -24.13
N LYS A 26 2.70 -28.78 -23.37
CA LYS A 26 1.27 -29.08 -23.30
C LYS A 26 0.58 -27.70 -23.10
N PRO A 27 -0.46 -27.35 -23.91
CA PRO A 27 -1.14 -26.12 -23.76
C PRO A 27 -1.60 -26.01 -22.31
N ILE A 28 -1.12 -25.00 -21.61
CA ILE A 28 -1.58 -24.68 -20.26
C ILE A 28 -3.08 -24.47 -20.41
N LYS A 29 -3.87 -25.49 -20.04
CA LYS A 29 -5.32 -25.34 -19.97
C LYS A 29 -5.57 -24.05 -19.19
N ASN A 30 -6.28 -23.13 -19.81
CA ASN A 30 -6.68 -21.85 -19.20
C ASN A 30 -7.49 -22.20 -17.94
N ARG A 31 -6.79 -22.42 -16.83
CA ARG A 31 -7.44 -22.58 -15.53
C ARG A 31 -7.99 -21.19 -15.20
N VAL A 32 -9.30 -21.07 -15.23
CA VAL A 32 -9.97 -19.91 -14.66
C VAL A 32 -9.41 -19.76 -13.24
N ARG A 33 -8.50 -18.82 -13.07
CA ARG A 33 -7.90 -18.54 -11.77
C ARG A 33 -8.98 -17.84 -10.95
N LYS A 34 -9.42 -18.51 -9.87
CA LYS A 34 -10.32 -17.86 -8.92
C LYS A 34 -9.58 -16.70 -8.28
N PRO A 35 -10.20 -15.53 -8.14
CA PRO A 35 -9.57 -14.42 -7.46
C PRO A 35 -9.26 -14.80 -6.00
N ILE A 36 -8.13 -14.32 -5.50
CA ILE A 36 -7.67 -14.54 -4.12
C ILE A 36 -7.42 -13.18 -3.50
N VAL A 37 -7.89 -12.99 -2.28
CA VAL A 37 -7.59 -11.83 -1.44
C VAL A 37 -6.94 -12.32 -0.16
N ILE A 38 -5.83 -11.70 0.24
CA ILE A 38 -5.05 -12.06 1.42
C ILE A 38 -4.80 -10.80 2.23
N SER A 39 -4.94 -10.89 3.53
CA SER A 39 -4.60 -9.86 4.51
C SER A 39 -3.89 -10.46 5.72
N THR A 40 -3.16 -9.63 6.48
CA THR A 40 -2.27 -10.11 7.54
C THR A 40 -2.92 -10.13 8.92
N TRP A 41 -3.78 -9.15 9.23
CA TRP A 41 -4.33 -8.93 10.57
C TRP A 41 -5.79 -9.37 10.70
N ASN A 42 -6.29 -9.51 11.92
CA ASN A 42 -7.68 -9.92 12.19
C ASN A 42 -8.71 -8.97 11.55
N HIS A 43 -8.45 -7.68 11.55
CA HIS A 43 -9.29 -6.68 10.87
C HIS A 43 -9.25 -6.81 9.33
N GLY A 44 -8.34 -7.60 8.80
CA GLY A 44 -8.26 -7.93 7.37
C GLY A 44 -9.43 -8.80 6.90
N LEU A 45 -10.13 -9.51 7.78
CA LEU A 45 -11.26 -10.35 7.34
C LEU A 45 -12.42 -9.53 6.75
N PRO A 46 -12.93 -8.46 7.39
CA PRO A 46 -13.89 -7.55 6.77
C PRO A 46 -13.36 -6.90 5.48
N ALA A 47 -12.08 -6.52 5.47
CA ALA A 47 -11.42 -5.97 4.28
C ALA A 47 -11.43 -6.97 3.11
N ASN A 48 -11.12 -8.24 3.37
CA ASN A 48 -11.16 -9.30 2.36
C ASN A 48 -12.56 -9.53 1.80
N TYR A 49 -13.61 -9.44 2.63
CA TYR A 49 -14.99 -9.55 2.16
C TYR A 49 -15.36 -8.39 1.23
N ALA A 50 -14.99 -7.16 1.58
CA ALA A 50 -15.23 -5.99 0.74
C ALA A 50 -14.47 -6.08 -0.60
N ALA A 51 -13.18 -6.43 -0.55
CA ALA A 51 -12.37 -6.63 -1.74
C ALA A 51 -12.93 -7.75 -2.65
N MET A 52 -13.34 -8.88 -2.06
CA MET A 52 -13.92 -10.00 -2.80
C MET A 52 -15.25 -9.63 -3.45
N ALA A 53 -16.04 -8.73 -2.86
CA ALA A 53 -17.29 -8.24 -3.46
C ALA A 53 -17.02 -7.50 -4.77
N ILE A 54 -15.97 -6.67 -4.83
CA ILE A 54 -15.53 -5.97 -6.05
C ILE A 54 -15.11 -6.99 -7.11
N LEU A 55 -14.28 -7.97 -6.75
CA LEU A 55 -13.81 -8.99 -7.69
C LEU A 55 -14.95 -9.87 -8.26
N ARG A 56 -15.96 -10.17 -7.47
CA ARG A 56 -17.16 -10.91 -7.92
C ARG A 56 -18.00 -10.12 -8.93
N GLN A 57 -17.88 -8.80 -8.92
CA GLN A 57 -18.54 -7.90 -9.87
C GLN A 57 -17.63 -7.60 -11.09
N ASN A 58 -16.57 -8.37 -11.30
CA ASN A 58 -15.56 -8.16 -12.33
C ASN A 58 -14.80 -6.82 -12.21
N GLY A 59 -14.73 -6.24 -11.01
CA GLY A 59 -13.88 -5.10 -10.71
C GLY A 59 -12.40 -5.47 -10.76
N SER A 60 -11.54 -4.46 -10.88
CA SER A 60 -10.09 -4.66 -10.92
C SER A 60 -9.53 -5.07 -9.55
N ALA A 61 -8.34 -5.70 -9.55
CA ALA A 61 -7.61 -6.02 -8.33
C ALA A 61 -7.25 -4.73 -7.55
N LEU A 62 -6.94 -3.65 -8.25
CA LEU A 62 -6.61 -2.36 -7.65
C LEU A 62 -7.82 -1.77 -6.91
N ASP A 63 -9.01 -1.78 -7.54
CA ASP A 63 -10.25 -1.33 -6.89
C ASP A 63 -10.59 -2.19 -5.67
N ALA A 64 -10.39 -3.50 -5.78
CA ALA A 64 -10.63 -4.43 -4.70
C ALA A 64 -9.72 -4.15 -3.49
N VAL A 65 -8.43 -3.92 -3.72
CA VAL A 65 -7.45 -3.58 -2.67
C VAL A 65 -7.82 -2.26 -2.00
N GLU A 66 -8.11 -1.21 -2.78
CA GLU A 66 -8.48 0.08 -2.22
C GLU A 66 -9.74 -0.01 -1.36
N VAL A 67 -10.82 -0.59 -1.89
CA VAL A 67 -12.08 -0.75 -1.16
C VAL A 67 -11.88 -1.60 0.10
N GLY A 68 -11.09 -2.67 0.01
CA GLY A 68 -10.78 -3.52 1.15
C GLY A 68 -10.05 -2.77 2.26
N VAL A 69 -8.99 -2.02 1.92
CA VAL A 69 -8.17 -1.28 2.90
C VAL A 69 -8.97 -0.14 3.55
N ARG A 70 -9.88 0.49 2.83
CA ARG A 70 -10.74 1.54 3.40
C ARG A 70 -11.64 1.06 4.52
N VAL A 71 -11.92 -0.24 4.61
CA VAL A 71 -12.75 -0.81 5.70
C VAL A 71 -12.10 -0.59 7.07
N PRO A 72 -10.88 -1.08 7.35
CA PRO A 72 -10.21 -0.82 8.63
C PRO A 72 -9.85 0.66 8.82
N GLU A 73 -9.61 1.42 7.75
CA GLU A 73 -9.36 2.86 7.84
C GLU A 73 -10.59 3.65 8.35
N ALA A 74 -11.79 3.16 8.08
CA ALA A 74 -13.04 3.78 8.53
C ALA A 74 -13.52 3.28 9.90
N ASP A 75 -12.95 2.21 10.43
CA ASP A 75 -13.39 1.56 11.66
C ASP A 75 -12.77 2.25 12.90
N PRO A 76 -13.57 2.97 13.73
CA PRO A 76 -13.07 3.64 14.93
C PRO A 76 -12.52 2.68 16.00
N GLU A 77 -12.84 1.39 15.91
CA GLU A 77 -12.33 0.36 16.83
C GLU A 77 -10.97 -0.21 16.39
N SER A 78 -10.60 -0.01 15.13
CA SER A 78 -9.35 -0.53 14.54
C SER A 78 -8.12 0.25 15.00
N GLN A 79 -8.00 0.99 15.93
CA GLN A 79 -6.89 1.76 16.51
C GLN A 79 -5.47 1.62 15.86
N SER A 80 -5.34 0.97 14.73
CA SER A 80 -4.06 0.80 14.03
C SER A 80 -3.91 1.68 12.80
N VAL A 81 -5.01 2.04 12.15
CA VAL A 81 -5.03 2.83 10.91
C VAL A 81 -6.27 3.73 10.86
N GLY A 82 -6.22 4.79 10.07
CA GLY A 82 -7.38 5.61 9.74
C GLY A 82 -8.04 6.30 10.93
N TYR A 83 -9.37 6.22 10.95
CA TYR A 83 -10.19 6.85 11.98
C TYR A 83 -10.03 6.15 13.33
N GLY A 84 -9.50 6.85 14.32
CA GLY A 84 -9.15 6.27 15.62
C GLY A 84 -7.78 5.60 15.66
N GLY A 85 -6.96 5.76 14.63
CA GLY A 85 -5.61 5.26 14.57
C GLY A 85 -4.73 5.79 15.71
N ARG A 86 -3.57 5.14 15.90
CA ARG A 86 -2.63 5.54 16.95
C ARG A 86 -2.08 6.94 16.69
N HIS A 87 -1.96 7.68 17.78
CA HIS A 87 -1.45 9.04 17.81
C HIS A 87 0.08 9.08 17.91
N ASP A 88 0.67 10.19 17.48
CA ASP A 88 2.03 10.57 17.83
C ASP A 88 2.09 11.14 19.26
N LYS A 89 3.28 11.53 19.74
CA LYS A 89 3.46 12.10 21.08
C LYS A 89 2.65 13.38 21.31
N ASP A 90 2.33 14.09 20.25
CA ASP A 90 1.58 15.36 20.29
C ASP A 90 0.07 15.17 20.13
N GLY A 91 -0.39 13.92 20.04
CA GLY A 91 -1.81 13.57 19.95
C GLY A 91 -2.36 13.61 18.52
N HIS A 92 -1.52 13.64 17.50
CA HIS A 92 -1.99 13.60 16.12
C HIS A 92 -2.02 12.17 15.59
N VAL A 93 -3.08 11.80 14.91
CA VAL A 93 -3.12 10.57 14.12
C VAL A 93 -2.35 10.80 12.81
N THR A 94 -1.26 10.07 12.64
CA THR A 94 -0.43 10.12 11.44
C THR A 94 -0.53 8.81 10.69
N LEU A 95 -0.73 8.88 9.39
CA LEU A 95 -1.08 7.74 8.56
C LEU A 95 -0.11 7.58 7.40
N ASP A 96 0.21 6.32 7.12
CA ASP A 96 1.00 5.89 5.97
C ASP A 96 0.19 4.89 5.17
N ALA A 97 0.32 4.95 3.85
CA ALA A 97 -0.28 3.97 2.95
C ALA A 97 0.53 3.84 1.67
N CYS A 98 0.48 2.66 1.08
CA CYS A 98 1.01 2.43 -0.26
C CYS A 98 0.10 1.49 -1.04
N ILE A 99 0.08 1.66 -2.36
CA ILE A 99 -0.66 0.81 -3.29
C ILE A 99 0.20 0.57 -4.53
N MET A 100 0.03 -0.59 -5.13
CA MET A 100 0.73 -0.97 -6.36
C MET A 100 -0.24 -1.68 -7.29
N ASP A 101 -0.12 -1.43 -8.59
CA ASP A 101 -0.86 -2.16 -9.61
C ASP A 101 -0.09 -3.38 -10.12
N SER A 102 -0.71 -4.14 -11.05
CA SER A 102 -0.12 -5.33 -11.66
C SER A 102 1.02 -5.04 -12.64
N PHE A 103 1.24 -3.78 -12.98
CA PHE A 103 2.30 -3.34 -13.90
C PHE A 103 3.52 -2.80 -13.17
N GLY A 104 3.46 -2.72 -11.83
CA GLY A 104 4.53 -2.19 -11.01
C GLY A 104 4.47 -0.68 -10.80
N ASN A 105 3.41 0.01 -11.24
CA ASN A 105 3.20 1.39 -10.84
C ASN A 105 2.81 1.42 -9.37
N ALA A 106 3.38 2.37 -8.62
CA ALA A 106 3.15 2.47 -7.19
C ALA A 106 2.87 3.92 -6.78
N GLY A 107 2.09 4.06 -5.72
CA GLY A 107 1.86 5.34 -5.07
C GLY A 107 1.83 5.17 -3.56
N ALA A 108 2.30 6.17 -2.86
CA ALA A 108 2.38 6.15 -1.41
C ALA A 108 2.16 7.53 -0.81
N VAL A 109 1.70 7.52 0.43
CA VAL A 109 1.71 8.70 1.30
C VAL A 109 2.31 8.31 2.64
N ALA A 110 3.02 9.25 3.27
CA ALA A 110 3.56 9.07 4.61
C ALA A 110 3.31 10.33 5.44
N PHE A 111 3.16 10.12 6.77
CA PHE A 111 2.91 11.18 7.71
C PHE A 111 1.71 12.08 7.32
N LEU A 112 0.69 11.46 6.73
CA LEU A 112 -0.55 12.12 6.34
C LEU A 112 -1.40 12.34 7.59
N LYS A 113 -1.92 13.55 7.78
CA LYS A 113 -2.81 13.91 8.90
C LYS A 113 -4.18 14.32 8.38
N ASP A 114 -5.19 14.06 9.20
CA ASP A 114 -6.55 14.56 9.02
C ASP A 114 -7.27 14.10 7.76
N ILE A 115 -6.79 13.03 7.11
CA ILE A 115 -7.45 12.41 5.96
C ILE A 115 -7.72 10.94 6.28
N LYS A 116 -8.98 10.55 6.33
CA LYS A 116 -9.45 9.24 6.79
C LYS A 116 -8.93 8.06 5.98
N HIS A 117 -8.82 8.24 4.64
CA HIS A 117 -8.46 7.17 3.70
C HIS A 117 -7.13 7.42 3.00
N PRO A 118 -5.99 7.21 3.69
CA PRO A 118 -4.68 7.39 3.09
C PRO A 118 -4.43 6.48 1.88
N ILE A 119 -5.04 5.29 1.83
CA ILE A 119 -4.92 4.38 0.67
C ILE A 119 -5.46 5.02 -0.61
N SER A 120 -6.58 5.74 -0.53
CA SER A 120 -7.16 6.42 -1.69
C SER A 120 -6.30 7.61 -2.14
N VAL A 121 -5.65 8.30 -1.20
CA VAL A 121 -4.67 9.35 -1.55
C VAL A 121 -3.44 8.73 -2.22
N ALA A 122 -2.91 7.62 -1.69
CA ALA A 122 -1.80 6.88 -2.29
C ALA A 122 -2.11 6.46 -3.73
N ARG A 123 -3.34 5.98 -3.99
CA ARG A 123 -3.81 5.66 -5.34
C ARG A 123 -3.80 6.90 -6.26
N LYS A 124 -4.26 8.05 -5.77
CA LYS A 124 -4.22 9.30 -6.53
C LYS A 124 -2.80 9.75 -6.85
N VAL A 125 -1.85 9.55 -5.92
CA VAL A 125 -0.43 9.82 -6.19
C VAL A 125 0.05 8.96 -7.35
N MET A 126 -0.23 7.64 -7.33
CA MET A 126 0.15 6.72 -8.40
C MET A 126 -0.46 7.09 -9.76
N GLU A 127 -1.75 7.45 -9.78
CA GLU A 127 -2.50 7.64 -11.03
C GLU A 127 -2.32 9.04 -11.64
N GLN A 128 -1.96 10.05 -10.86
CA GLN A 128 -2.04 11.45 -11.27
C GLN A 128 -0.76 12.26 -11.08
N THR A 129 0.33 11.62 -10.69
CA THR A 129 1.63 12.30 -10.52
C THR A 129 2.79 11.45 -11.03
N ASP A 130 3.93 12.08 -11.24
CA ASP A 130 5.20 11.40 -11.52
C ASP A 130 5.91 10.94 -10.24
N HIS A 131 5.33 11.21 -9.07
CA HIS A 131 5.89 10.85 -7.79
C HIS A 131 5.40 9.48 -7.36
N VAL A 132 6.29 8.71 -6.73
CA VAL A 132 5.91 7.45 -6.04
C VAL A 132 5.41 7.74 -4.63
N MET A 133 5.86 8.82 -3.99
CA MET A 133 5.48 9.12 -2.61
C MET A 133 5.34 10.63 -2.37
N LEU A 134 4.31 11.00 -1.63
CA LEU A 134 4.14 12.32 -1.04
C LEU A 134 4.11 12.23 0.49
N VAL A 135 4.62 13.26 1.19
CA VAL A 135 4.81 13.21 2.65
C VAL A 135 4.23 14.45 3.34
N GLY A 136 3.64 14.24 4.53
CA GLY A 136 3.25 15.27 5.49
C GLY A 136 2.34 16.34 4.90
N LYS A 137 2.72 17.63 5.09
CA LYS A 137 1.92 18.77 4.61
C LYS A 137 1.74 18.77 3.09
N GLY A 138 2.72 18.26 2.35
CA GLY A 138 2.65 18.14 0.89
C GLY A 138 1.58 17.12 0.48
N ALA A 139 1.58 15.95 1.11
CA ALA A 139 0.57 14.93 0.90
C ALA A 139 -0.85 15.42 1.27
N LYS A 140 -1.00 16.11 2.40
CA LYS A 140 -2.29 16.71 2.80
C LYS A 140 -2.78 17.75 1.80
N LYS A 141 -1.91 18.68 1.35
CA LYS A 141 -2.27 19.68 0.33
C LYS A 141 -2.72 19.01 -0.97
N PHE A 142 -2.03 17.98 -1.39
CA PHE A 142 -2.40 17.19 -2.57
C PHE A 142 -3.77 16.54 -2.39
N ALA A 143 -4.02 15.89 -1.24
CA ALA A 143 -5.30 15.26 -0.94
C ALA A 143 -6.46 16.27 -1.01
N LEU A 144 -6.34 17.41 -0.34
CA LEU A 144 -7.38 18.46 -0.37
C LEU A 144 -7.63 18.99 -1.78
N ALA A 145 -6.58 19.17 -2.60
CA ALA A 145 -6.72 19.59 -3.99
C ALA A 145 -7.44 18.54 -4.86
N HIS A 146 -7.47 17.28 -4.45
CA HIS A 146 -8.16 16.18 -5.12
C HIS A 146 -9.52 15.83 -4.48
N GLY A 147 -10.07 16.72 -3.64
CA GLY A 147 -11.42 16.61 -3.09
C GLY A 147 -11.54 15.69 -1.86
N PHE A 148 -10.44 15.31 -1.24
CA PHE A 148 -10.51 14.65 0.06
C PHE A 148 -10.85 15.68 1.14
N GLU A 149 -11.67 15.28 2.09
CA GLU A 149 -12.12 16.15 3.16
C GLU A 149 -11.20 16.02 4.38
N GLU A 150 -11.01 17.13 5.10
CA GLU A 150 -10.28 17.16 6.34
C GLU A 150 -11.20 16.71 7.49
N GLU A 151 -10.76 15.73 8.28
CA GLU A 151 -11.52 15.14 9.37
C GLU A 151 -10.60 14.91 10.58
N ASN A 152 -11.11 15.20 11.78
CA ASN A 152 -10.37 14.86 13.00
C ASN A 152 -10.42 13.33 13.22
N LEU A 153 -9.29 12.69 13.08
CA LEU A 153 -9.17 11.24 13.20
C LEU A 153 -8.98 10.74 14.64
N LEU A 154 -8.73 11.64 15.60
CA LEU A 154 -8.53 11.30 16.99
C LEU A 154 -9.88 11.06 17.68
N THR A 155 -10.33 9.82 17.74
CA THR A 155 -11.55 9.45 18.48
C THR A 155 -11.37 9.66 19.97
N LYS A 156 -12.50 9.71 20.70
CA LYS A 156 -12.46 9.83 22.18
C LYS A 156 -11.63 8.73 22.81
N LYS A 157 -11.77 7.50 22.35
CA LYS A 157 -11.01 6.33 22.83
C LYS A 157 -9.51 6.51 22.60
N ALA A 158 -9.11 6.87 21.38
CA ALA A 158 -7.70 7.11 21.04
C ALA A 158 -7.12 8.30 21.86
N ARG A 159 -7.92 9.35 22.09
CA ARG A 159 -7.52 10.48 22.92
C ARG A 159 -7.32 10.08 24.38
N ASP A 160 -8.23 9.29 24.95
CA ASP A 160 -8.14 8.83 26.35
C ASP A 160 -6.90 7.91 26.52
N GLU A 161 -6.55 7.12 25.50
CA GLU A 161 -5.31 6.33 25.48
C GLU A 161 -4.06 7.20 25.39
N TRP A 162 -4.07 8.22 24.54
CA TRP A 162 -2.98 9.18 24.44
C TRP A 162 -2.73 9.92 25.77
N LEU A 163 -3.78 10.37 26.45
CA LEU A 163 -3.63 11.06 27.73
C LEU A 163 -3.02 10.13 28.79
N ARG A 164 -3.47 8.88 28.89
CA ARG A 164 -2.89 7.88 29.79
C ARG A 164 -1.42 7.59 29.46
N TRP A 165 -1.12 7.38 28.18
CA TRP A 165 0.26 7.21 27.74
C TRP A 165 1.14 8.40 28.15
N LYS A 166 0.64 9.61 27.97
CA LYS A 166 1.38 10.84 28.31
C LYS A 166 1.62 10.96 29.82
N GLU A 167 0.65 10.60 30.66
CA GLU A 167 0.80 10.54 32.10
C GLU A 167 1.87 9.52 32.51
N ASP A 168 1.82 8.32 31.97
CA ASP A 168 2.75 7.24 32.30
C ASP A 168 4.20 7.53 31.84
N HIS A 169 4.38 8.23 30.75
CA HIS A 169 5.68 8.49 30.11
C HIS A 169 6.25 9.88 30.42
N SER A 170 5.47 10.80 30.96
CA SER A 170 5.95 12.14 31.32
C SER A 170 7.10 12.14 32.33
N ILE A 171 7.27 11.04 33.09
CA ILE A 171 8.31 10.88 34.10
C ILE A 171 9.52 10.06 33.58
N LYS A 172 9.35 9.25 32.53
CA LYS A 172 10.33 8.25 32.11
C LYS A 172 10.92 8.48 30.73
N ASP A 173 10.29 9.30 29.94
CA ASP A 173 10.68 9.46 28.55
C ASP A 173 11.29 10.85 28.32
N SER A 174 12.47 10.84 27.78
CA SER A 174 13.31 12.01 27.58
C SER A 174 13.27 12.53 26.15
N TRP A 175 12.38 12.03 25.29
CA TRP A 175 12.41 12.51 23.90
C TRP A 175 11.06 12.89 23.32
#